data_a5e16d72d93308eae930c3c5a4b25ffd
#
_entry.id   a5e16d72d93308eae930c3c5a4b25ffd
#
_cell.length_a   1.000
_cell.length_b   1.000
_cell.length_c   1.000
_cell.angle_alpha   90.00
_cell.angle_beta   90.00
_cell.angle_gamma   90.00
#
_symmetry.space_group_name_H-M   'P 1'
#
loop_
_entity.id
_entity.type
_entity.pdbx_description
1 polymer ?
#
loop_
_entity_poly.entity_id
_entity_poly.type
_entity_poly.pdbx_seq_one_letter_code
_entity_poly.pdbx_strand_id
1 'polypeptide(L)'
;SSLSAILLNDDYYKALLNGKVIRNGLSVLRPEYIILFKAKAYLDLKSRKDLGEKVDSSDIKKHKKDILRIASELMLEKVEGLPIAVGNDIHSFIDLLEQEPFDQNSLKRYGLKNEDIMELLKKVFG
;
A
#
# COMPACT_ATOMS: atom_id res chain seq x y z
N SER A 1 -5.20 6.81 9.74
CA SER A 1 -6.43 6.05 9.73
C SER A 1 -6.16 4.61 10.15
N SER A 2 -6.98 4.07 11.02
CA SER A 2 -6.89 2.68 11.44
C SER A 2 -7.45 1.76 10.37
N LEU A 3 -7.05 0.48 10.40
CA LEU A 3 -7.62 -0.53 9.51
C LEU A 3 -9.14 -0.60 9.65
N SER A 4 -9.66 -0.49 10.88
CA SER A 4 -11.11 -0.50 11.13
C SER A 4 -11.84 0.60 10.36
N ALA A 5 -11.29 1.80 10.33
CA ALA A 5 -11.89 2.92 9.61
C ALA A 5 -11.89 2.69 8.09
N ILE A 6 -10.81 2.11 7.56
CA ILE A 6 -10.72 1.78 6.14
C ILE A 6 -11.77 0.73 5.77
N LEU A 7 -11.99 -0.28 6.63
CA LEU A 7 -12.94 -1.36 6.39
C LEU A 7 -14.41 -0.94 6.47
N LEU A 8 -14.70 0.28 6.95
CA LEU A 8 -16.05 0.84 6.83
C LEU A 8 -16.40 1.18 5.38
N ASN A 9 -15.43 1.28 4.51
CA ASN A 9 -15.62 1.47 3.08
C ASN A 9 -15.88 0.11 2.44
N ASP A 10 -17.02 -0.02 1.74
CA ASP A 10 -17.45 -1.28 1.12
C ASP A 10 -16.44 -1.83 0.12
N ASP A 11 -15.80 -0.96 -0.65
CA ASP A 11 -14.82 -1.39 -1.66
C ASP A 11 -13.58 -2.01 -1.01
N TYR A 12 -13.11 -1.44 0.09
CA TYR A 12 -11.99 -1.99 0.85
C TYR A 12 -12.36 -3.27 1.59
N TYR A 13 -13.61 -3.37 2.04
CA TYR A 13 -14.10 -4.61 2.63
C TYR A 13 -14.11 -5.73 1.59
N LYS A 14 -14.59 -5.45 0.38
CA LYS A 14 -14.54 -6.42 -0.73
C LYS A 14 -13.11 -6.82 -1.06
N ALA A 15 -12.20 -5.85 -1.09
CA ALA A 15 -10.78 -6.14 -1.32
C ALA A 15 -10.22 -7.06 -0.23
N LEU A 16 -10.57 -6.83 1.04
CA LEU A 16 -10.16 -7.71 2.14
C LEU A 16 -10.61 -9.14 1.88
N LEU A 17 -11.88 -9.33 1.53
CA LEU A 17 -12.42 -10.67 1.28
C LEU A 17 -11.72 -11.36 0.11
N ASN A 18 -11.44 -10.61 -0.96
CA ASN A 18 -10.73 -11.15 -2.12
C ASN A 18 -9.28 -11.49 -1.83
N GLY A 19 -8.66 -10.77 -0.91
CA GLY A 19 -7.25 -10.95 -0.56
C GLY A 19 -7.00 -12.04 0.46
N LYS A 20 -8.04 -12.58 1.08
CA LYS A 20 -7.89 -13.63 2.08
C LYS A 20 -7.62 -14.98 1.44
N VAL A 21 -6.68 -15.72 2.03
CA VAL A 21 -6.40 -17.11 1.67
C VAL A 21 -6.26 -17.91 2.96
N ILE A 22 -6.50 -19.22 2.88
CA ILE A 22 -6.32 -20.13 4.01
C ILE A 22 -4.97 -20.80 3.85
N ARG A 23 -4.12 -20.68 4.87
CA ARG A 23 -2.82 -21.35 4.92
C ARG A 23 -2.65 -22.00 6.29
N ASN A 24 -2.43 -23.30 6.29
CA ASN A 24 -2.28 -24.08 7.52
C ASN A 24 -3.46 -23.87 8.49
N GLY A 25 -4.68 -23.81 7.94
CA GLY A 25 -5.90 -23.60 8.73
C GLY A 25 -6.13 -22.17 9.21
N LEU A 26 -5.25 -21.22 8.86
CA LEU A 26 -5.37 -19.84 9.27
C LEU A 26 -5.76 -18.94 8.08
N SER A 27 -6.61 -17.96 8.36
CA SER A 27 -6.95 -16.93 7.37
C SER A 27 -5.82 -15.90 7.32
N VAL A 28 -5.25 -15.72 6.13
CA VAL A 28 -4.10 -14.81 5.91
C VAL A 28 -4.44 -13.86 4.78
N LEU A 29 -4.04 -12.60 4.91
CA LEU A 29 -4.18 -11.62 3.85
C LEU A 29 -2.94 -11.67 2.94
N ARG A 30 -3.15 -11.81 1.63
CA ARG A 30 -2.04 -11.83 0.68
C ARG A 30 -1.27 -10.52 0.70
N PRO A 31 0.06 -10.54 0.50
CA PRO A 31 0.91 -9.34 0.62
C PRO A 31 0.49 -8.20 -0.31
N GLU A 32 0.01 -8.49 -1.52
CA GLU A 32 -0.48 -7.47 -2.44
C GLU A 32 -1.60 -6.64 -1.81
N TYR A 33 -2.48 -7.30 -1.06
CA TYR A 33 -3.60 -6.63 -0.42
C TYR A 33 -3.18 -5.86 0.84
N ILE A 34 -2.14 -6.33 1.53
CA ILE A 34 -1.53 -5.54 2.61
C ILE A 34 -1.01 -4.21 2.05
N ILE A 35 -0.36 -4.26 0.89
CA ILE A 35 0.10 -3.04 0.22
C ILE A 35 -1.07 -2.08 -0.08
N LEU A 36 -2.19 -2.60 -0.57
CA LEU A 36 -3.36 -1.78 -0.85
C LEU A 36 -3.86 -1.03 0.40
N PHE A 37 -3.95 -1.73 1.53
CA PHE A 37 -4.37 -1.11 2.79
C PHE A 37 -3.36 -0.09 3.31
N LYS A 38 -2.07 -0.40 3.21
CA LYS A 38 -1.01 0.52 3.63
C LYS A 38 -0.98 1.78 2.75
N ALA A 39 -1.19 1.63 1.45
CA ALA A 39 -1.27 2.77 0.54
C ALA A 39 -2.47 3.66 0.86
N LYS A 40 -3.63 3.06 1.13
CA LYS A 40 -4.82 3.80 1.54
C LYS A 40 -4.58 4.57 2.83
N ALA A 41 -3.99 3.91 3.83
CA ALA A 41 -3.67 4.56 5.10
C ALA A 41 -2.71 5.74 4.89
N TYR A 42 -1.70 5.56 4.04
CA TYR A 42 -0.75 6.63 3.72
C TYR A 42 -1.46 7.83 3.09
N LEU A 43 -2.31 7.59 2.09
CA LEU A 43 -3.04 8.66 1.40
C LEU A 43 -3.99 9.40 2.35
N ASP A 44 -4.72 8.67 3.18
CA ASP A 44 -5.65 9.26 4.15
C ASP A 44 -4.95 10.13 5.18
N LEU A 45 -3.84 9.63 5.74
CA LEU A 45 -3.08 10.39 6.74
C LEU A 45 -2.45 11.64 6.13
N LYS A 46 -1.92 11.55 4.91
CA LYS A 46 -1.39 12.72 4.22
C LYS A 46 -2.46 13.77 3.96
N SER A 47 -3.62 13.34 3.49
CA SER A 47 -4.74 14.23 3.23
C SER A 47 -5.18 14.94 4.51
N ARG A 48 -5.30 14.21 5.60
CA ARG A 48 -5.68 14.77 6.90
C ARG A 48 -4.66 15.78 7.41
N LYS A 49 -3.38 15.47 7.25
CA LYS A 49 -2.30 16.39 7.63
C LYS A 49 -2.35 17.67 6.79
N ASP A 50 -2.57 17.54 5.48
CA ASP A 50 -2.67 18.70 4.58
C ASP A 50 -3.88 19.58 4.92
N LEU A 51 -4.93 19.00 5.50
CA LEU A 51 -6.10 19.74 5.97
C LEU A 51 -5.91 20.38 7.36
N GLY A 52 -4.72 20.27 7.92
CA GLY A 52 -4.40 20.89 9.21
C GLY A 52 -4.71 20.02 10.43
N GLU A 53 -5.11 18.76 10.23
CA GLU A 53 -5.34 17.85 11.35
C GLU A 53 -4.02 17.42 11.98
N LYS A 54 -4.10 17.07 13.25
CA LYS A 54 -2.94 16.61 14.01
C LYS A 54 -2.65 15.16 13.64
N VAL A 55 -1.63 14.95 12.81
CA VAL A 55 -1.21 13.62 12.38
C VAL A 55 0.28 13.48 12.64
N ASP A 56 0.66 12.36 13.25
CA ASP A 56 2.07 12.05 13.48
C ASP A 56 2.76 11.67 12.18
N SER A 57 3.80 12.42 11.83
CA SER A 57 4.59 12.15 10.61
C SER A 57 5.21 10.77 10.60
N SER A 58 5.53 10.21 11.78
CA SER A 58 6.11 8.87 11.87
C SER A 58 5.12 7.79 11.43
N ASP A 59 3.83 7.99 11.68
CA ASP A 59 2.80 7.05 11.23
C ASP A 59 2.69 7.03 9.70
N ILE A 60 2.78 8.19 9.08
CA ILE A 60 2.77 8.30 7.61
C ILE A 60 3.97 7.56 7.04
N LYS A 61 5.16 7.84 7.56
CA LYS A 61 6.40 7.21 7.10
C LYS A 61 6.40 5.70 7.28
N LYS A 62 5.81 5.22 8.38
CA LYS A 62 5.75 3.80 8.69
C LYS A 62 5.00 3.02 7.61
N HIS A 63 3.85 3.51 7.15
CA HIS A 63 3.09 2.83 6.12
C HIS A 63 3.88 2.72 4.82
N LYS A 64 4.57 3.77 4.44
CA LYS A 64 5.40 3.78 3.24
C LYS A 64 6.58 2.82 3.35
N LYS A 65 7.24 2.78 4.50
CA LYS A 65 8.33 1.82 4.77
C LYS A 65 7.84 0.38 4.70
N ASP A 66 6.65 0.11 5.23
CA ASP A 66 6.07 -1.23 5.18
C ASP A 66 5.82 -1.67 3.74
N ILE A 67 5.34 -0.77 2.88
CA ILE A 67 5.13 -1.07 1.46
C ILE A 67 6.47 -1.43 0.79
N LEU A 68 7.50 -0.64 1.02
CA LEU A 68 8.82 -0.91 0.45
C LEU A 68 9.35 -2.27 0.90
N ARG A 69 9.23 -2.57 2.19
CA ARG A 69 9.68 -3.84 2.75
C ARG A 69 8.96 -5.02 2.10
N ILE A 70 7.63 -4.96 2.03
CA ILE A 70 6.82 -6.03 1.44
C ILE A 70 7.18 -6.22 -0.03
N ALA A 71 7.24 -5.12 -0.80
CA ALA A 71 7.55 -5.18 -2.23
C ALA A 71 8.97 -5.70 -2.49
N SER A 72 9.91 -5.44 -1.58
CA SER A 72 11.31 -5.83 -1.74
C SER A 72 11.59 -7.25 -1.28
N GLU A 73 10.88 -7.74 -0.27
CA GLU A 73 11.17 -9.02 0.37
C GLU A 73 10.28 -10.16 -0.05
N LEU A 74 9.10 -9.88 -0.59
CA LEU A 74 8.13 -10.91 -0.93
C LEU A 74 7.87 -10.96 -2.44
N MET A 75 7.52 -12.15 -2.92
CA MET A 75 7.08 -12.32 -4.31
C MET A 75 5.63 -11.89 -4.43
N LEU A 76 5.37 -10.96 -5.34
CA LEU A 76 4.04 -10.43 -5.57
C LEU A 76 3.49 -10.96 -6.90
N GLU A 77 2.21 -11.29 -6.89
CA GLU A 77 1.48 -11.71 -8.08
C GLU A 77 0.58 -10.59 -8.57
N LYS A 78 0.32 -10.59 -9.87
CA LYS A 78 -0.59 -9.61 -10.46
C LYS A 78 -1.96 -9.72 -9.81
N VAL A 79 -2.55 -8.57 -9.49
CA VAL A 79 -3.88 -8.46 -8.89
C VAL A 79 -4.86 -7.98 -9.97
N GLU A 80 -5.98 -8.67 -10.07
CA GLU A 80 -7.04 -8.33 -11.02
C GLU A 80 -8.37 -8.21 -10.29
N GLY A 81 -9.32 -7.52 -10.92
CA GLY A 81 -10.68 -7.42 -10.40
C GLY A 81 -10.83 -6.54 -9.18
N LEU A 82 -9.93 -5.58 -8.97
CA LEU A 82 -10.08 -4.63 -7.87
C LEU A 82 -11.29 -3.73 -8.08
N PRO A 83 -12.02 -3.39 -7.00
CA PRO A 83 -12.99 -2.32 -7.08
C PRO A 83 -12.33 -1.05 -7.62
N ILE A 84 -13.06 -0.29 -8.42
CA ILE A 84 -12.51 0.90 -9.12
C ILE A 84 -11.88 1.88 -8.14
N ALA A 85 -12.52 2.15 -7.01
CA ALA A 85 -12.00 3.09 -6.03
C ALA A 85 -10.67 2.61 -5.43
N VAL A 86 -10.53 1.32 -5.16
CA VAL A 86 -9.28 0.74 -4.64
C VAL A 86 -8.18 0.84 -5.70
N GLY A 87 -8.50 0.53 -6.96
CA GLY A 87 -7.57 0.68 -8.07
C GLY A 87 -7.10 2.12 -8.24
N ASN A 88 -8.03 3.07 -8.17
CA ASN A 88 -7.69 4.49 -8.28
C ASN A 88 -6.75 4.94 -7.15
N ASP A 89 -6.98 4.46 -5.94
CA ASP A 89 -6.14 4.82 -4.79
C ASP A 89 -4.72 4.28 -4.95
N ILE A 90 -4.55 3.02 -5.34
CA ILE A 90 -3.21 2.47 -5.51
C ILE A 90 -2.47 3.14 -6.68
N HIS A 91 -3.18 3.47 -7.76
CA HIS A 91 -2.57 4.20 -8.88
C HIS A 91 -2.13 5.60 -8.44
N SER A 92 -2.94 6.29 -7.62
CA SER A 92 -2.58 7.60 -7.06
C SER A 92 -1.34 7.50 -6.18
N PHE A 93 -1.25 6.45 -5.36
CA PHE A 93 -0.07 6.21 -4.54
C PHE A 93 1.19 6.01 -5.40
N ILE A 94 1.09 5.19 -6.45
CA ILE A 94 2.23 4.93 -7.34
C ILE A 94 2.67 6.22 -8.04
N ASP A 95 1.73 7.00 -8.54
CA ASP A 95 2.04 8.28 -9.20
C ASP A 95 2.74 9.24 -8.25
N LEU A 96 2.32 9.24 -6.99
CA LEU A 96 2.92 10.10 -5.98
C LEU A 96 4.39 9.76 -5.71
N LEU A 97 4.81 8.52 -5.95
CA LEU A 97 6.20 8.09 -5.72
C LEU A 97 7.22 8.80 -6.62
N GLU A 98 6.80 9.41 -7.71
CA GLU A 98 7.70 10.22 -8.53
C GLU A 98 8.17 11.46 -7.79
N GLN A 99 7.25 12.10 -7.06
CA GLN A 99 7.52 13.34 -6.32
C GLN A 99 7.91 13.09 -4.87
N GLU A 100 7.44 12.00 -4.30
CA GLU A 100 7.72 11.60 -2.93
C GLU A 100 8.26 10.16 -2.93
N PRO A 101 9.52 9.99 -3.35
CA PRO A 101 10.10 8.64 -3.45
C PRO A 101 10.26 7.97 -2.09
N PHE A 102 10.50 6.68 -2.13
CA PHE A 102 10.89 5.95 -0.93
C PHE A 102 12.20 6.48 -0.36
N ASP A 103 12.40 6.28 0.93
CA ASP A 103 13.63 6.70 1.61
C ASP A 103 14.87 6.11 0.94
N GLN A 104 15.84 6.96 0.62
CA GLN A 104 17.06 6.56 -0.10
C GLN A 104 17.89 5.52 0.67
N ASN A 105 17.97 5.68 1.99
CA ASN A 105 18.72 4.71 2.81
C ASN A 105 18.05 3.34 2.81
N SER A 106 16.73 3.34 2.87
CA SER A 106 15.96 2.09 2.80
C SER A 106 16.10 1.41 1.44
N LEU A 107 16.06 2.19 0.36
CA LEU A 107 16.26 1.66 -1.00
C LEU A 107 17.65 1.06 -1.16
N LYS A 108 18.68 1.74 -0.65
CA LYS A 108 20.05 1.23 -0.70
C LYS A 108 20.21 -0.11 0.01
N ARG A 109 19.51 -0.27 1.14
CA ARG A 109 19.55 -1.52 1.90
C ARG A 109 19.10 -2.71 1.06
N TYR A 110 18.14 -2.50 0.16
CA TYR A 110 17.64 -3.55 -0.74
C TYR A 110 18.36 -3.58 -2.09
N GLY A 111 19.28 -2.65 -2.34
CA GLY A 111 19.96 -2.55 -3.63
C GLY A 111 19.03 -2.15 -4.78
N LEU A 112 17.99 -1.38 -4.48
CA LEU A 112 16.96 -1.02 -5.43
C LEU A 112 16.89 0.49 -5.61
N LYS A 113 16.36 0.90 -6.77
CA LYS A 113 16.02 2.29 -7.07
C LYS A 113 14.52 2.48 -6.92
N ASN A 114 14.11 3.73 -6.69
CA ASN A 114 12.69 4.06 -6.59
C ASN A 114 11.91 3.62 -7.84
N GLU A 115 12.49 3.80 -9.02
CA GLU A 115 11.87 3.40 -10.29
C GLU A 115 11.62 1.90 -10.37
N ASP A 116 12.49 1.10 -9.77
CA ASP A 116 12.34 -0.37 -9.76
C ASP A 116 11.07 -0.77 -9.02
N ILE A 117 10.83 -0.14 -7.87
CA ILE A 117 9.64 -0.41 -7.08
C ILE A 117 8.39 0.12 -7.77
N MET A 118 8.47 1.30 -8.38
CA MET A 118 7.35 1.85 -9.14
C MET A 118 6.94 0.92 -10.28
N GLU A 119 7.91 0.40 -11.04
CA GLU A 119 7.64 -0.55 -12.12
C GLU A 119 7.01 -1.84 -11.59
N LEU A 120 7.53 -2.36 -10.48
CA LEU A 120 6.97 -3.55 -9.85
C LEU A 120 5.51 -3.34 -9.45
N LEU A 121 5.21 -2.23 -8.79
CA LEU A 121 3.85 -1.93 -8.35
C LEU A 121 2.90 -1.73 -9.54
N LYS A 122 3.36 -1.09 -10.62
CA LYS A 122 2.57 -0.97 -11.85
C LYS A 122 2.27 -2.34 -12.46
N LYS A 123 3.23 -3.24 -12.42
CA LYS A 123 3.08 -4.60 -12.94
C LYS A 123 2.05 -5.39 -12.12
N VAL A 124 2.07 -5.21 -10.80
CA VAL A 124 1.18 -5.92 -9.88
C VAL A 124 -0.25 -5.38 -9.95
N PHE A 125 -0.41 -4.06 -9.99
CA PHE A 125 -1.72 -3.41 -9.85
C PHE A 125 -2.29 -2.81 -11.14
N GLY A 126 -1.56 -2.91 -12.23
CA GLY A 126 -2.05 -2.45 -13.53
C GLY A 126 -1.73 -1.04 -13.92
#